data_7630d0b76db7aa6dfedd7283916b6f22
#
_entry.id   7630d0b76db7aa6dfedd7283916b6f22
#
_cell.length_a   1.000
_cell.length_b   1.000
_cell.length_c   1.000
_cell.angle_alpha   90.00
_cell.angle_beta   90.00
_cell.angle_gamma   90.00
#
_symmetry.space_group_name_H-M   'P 1'
#
loop_
_entity.id
_entity.type
_entity.pdbx_description
1 polymer ?
#
loop_
_entity_poly.entity_id
_entity_poly.type
_entity_poly.pdbx_seq_one_letter_code
_entity_poly.pdbx_strand_id
1 'polypeptide(L)'
;MRSFYMRIFKNIICIYVLALCCFAYATMIHAIPDHVYVQEGKKLELDKKIPVTLAMSTKPQSVMAQIGERTFQAMKQERAVETCSQLKQGEYTLTCYLFGILPMKEVQVSVVNGKSLYVSGQVVGIYGAAQGVLVLGSGPVETVDGSSRQPAEHIVFPGDYITAVNGKAVTKKEELMERINQYGEQPVVLTLWRGAEQIQVSVEPVEAAEHKGYRLGLWVKDDMAGIGTLTYFDQDGNFGALGHGIGNGQTKDLLRLSDGRLYKAQVLGIKKGVRGTPGELEGVVYYGKDNQIGEVSSNTQIGIYGTLTKNFREEKKNESLLCPVGYKQEIQTKDAVILSDASGELQSYRIVIDDLDYTPGDKNKGIRFHVEDENLLKLTGGIVQGLSGSPILQDGKLIGAVTHVLVNDPTKGYGIFVEEMTANKIGQKT
;
A
#
# COMPACT_ATOMS: atom_id res chain seq x y z
N MET A 1 49.68 -33.30 18.04
CA MET A 1 48.27 -33.05 18.39
C MET A 1 47.95 -31.58 18.70
N ARG A 2 48.65 -30.91 19.62
CA ARG A 2 48.39 -29.52 20.02
C ARG A 2 48.42 -28.50 18.85
N SER A 3 49.35 -28.64 17.87
CA SER A 3 49.49 -27.80 16.69
C SER A 3 48.33 -27.98 15.69
N PHE A 4 47.78 -29.18 15.57
CA PHE A 4 46.64 -29.49 14.68
C PHE A 4 45.31 -28.87 15.21
N TYR A 5 45.04 -29.03 16.50
CA TYR A 5 43.88 -28.39 17.14
C TYR A 5 43.96 -26.87 17.08
N MET A 6 45.14 -26.27 17.22
CA MET A 6 45.31 -24.83 17.14
C MET A 6 45.10 -24.29 15.71
N ARG A 7 45.42 -25.08 14.67
CA ARG A 7 45.09 -24.71 13.26
C ARG A 7 43.59 -24.79 13.01
N ILE A 8 42.93 -25.85 13.46
CA ILE A 8 41.45 -25.99 13.33
C ILE A 8 40.76 -24.84 14.06
N PHE A 9 41.17 -24.50 15.28
CA PHE A 9 40.61 -23.42 16.06
C PHE A 9 40.80 -22.05 15.37
N LYS A 10 41.96 -21.77 14.80
CA LYS A 10 42.18 -20.56 13.99
C LYS A 10 41.28 -20.50 12.76
N ASN A 11 41.12 -21.61 12.05
CA ASN A 11 40.27 -21.66 10.86
C ASN A 11 38.80 -21.42 11.23
N ILE A 12 38.33 -21.99 12.35
CA ILE A 12 36.94 -21.77 12.85
C ILE A 12 36.75 -20.30 13.20
N ILE A 13 37.71 -19.67 13.89
CA ILE A 13 37.64 -18.22 14.20
C ILE A 13 37.61 -17.39 12.90
N CYS A 14 38.45 -17.70 11.91
CA CYS A 14 38.45 -16.99 10.64
C CYS A 14 37.13 -17.12 9.91
N ILE A 15 36.52 -18.31 9.88
CA ILE A 15 35.21 -18.55 9.27
C ILE A 15 34.11 -17.74 10.00
N TYR A 16 34.17 -17.76 11.35
CA TYR A 16 33.19 -17.01 12.15
C TYR A 16 33.31 -15.49 11.93
N VAL A 17 34.52 -14.94 11.93
CA VAL A 17 34.77 -13.53 11.65
C VAL A 17 34.31 -13.17 10.23
N LEU A 18 34.64 -14.01 9.23
CA LEU A 18 34.17 -13.80 7.85
C LEU A 18 32.64 -13.77 7.77
N ALA A 19 31.97 -14.73 8.41
CA ALA A 19 30.50 -14.77 8.46
C ALA A 19 29.91 -13.52 9.12
N LEU A 20 30.52 -13.03 10.20
CA LEU A 20 30.12 -11.81 10.89
C LEU A 20 30.32 -10.57 10.01
N CYS A 21 31.43 -10.48 9.28
CA CYS A 21 31.68 -9.41 8.32
C CYS A 21 30.67 -9.44 7.16
N CYS A 22 30.38 -10.63 6.61
CA CYS A 22 29.34 -10.77 5.57
C CYS A 22 27.97 -10.37 6.07
N PHE A 23 27.60 -10.75 7.27
CA PHE A 23 26.34 -10.37 7.89
C PHE A 23 26.26 -8.86 8.11
N ALA A 24 27.31 -8.24 8.68
CA ALA A 24 27.39 -6.79 8.86
C ALA A 24 27.30 -6.04 7.52
N TYR A 25 27.98 -6.54 6.48
CA TYR A 25 27.92 -5.96 5.14
C TYR A 25 26.52 -6.07 4.54
N ALA A 26 25.85 -7.21 4.66
CA ALA A 26 24.49 -7.40 4.19
C ALA A 26 23.49 -6.47 4.90
N THR A 27 23.60 -6.33 6.23
CA THR A 27 22.76 -5.41 7.01
C THR A 27 22.97 -3.96 6.61
N MET A 28 24.22 -3.53 6.36
CA MET A 28 24.50 -2.18 5.88
C MET A 28 23.92 -1.91 4.50
N ILE A 29 23.99 -2.86 3.55
CA ILE A 29 23.38 -2.70 2.21
C ILE A 29 21.86 -2.53 2.31
N HIS A 30 21.20 -3.32 3.14
CA HIS A 30 19.75 -3.23 3.33
C HIS A 30 19.31 -1.92 4.00
N ALA A 31 20.16 -1.33 4.84
CA ALA A 31 19.90 -0.04 5.47
C ALA A 31 20.08 1.17 4.52
N ILE A 32 20.63 0.96 3.31
CA ILE A 32 20.77 2.01 2.30
C ILE A 32 19.60 1.88 1.31
N PRO A 33 18.77 2.92 1.13
CA PRO A 33 17.65 2.88 0.17
C PRO A 33 18.18 2.79 -1.28
N ASP A 34 17.43 2.10 -2.17
CA ASP A 34 17.75 2.03 -3.59
C ASP A 34 17.48 3.36 -4.31
N HIS A 35 16.50 4.09 -3.81
CA HIS A 35 16.05 5.36 -4.36
C HIS A 35 15.75 6.35 -3.24
N VAL A 36 16.15 7.60 -3.41
CA VAL A 36 15.86 8.70 -2.48
C VAL A 36 15.39 9.93 -3.23
N TYR A 37 14.45 10.65 -2.62
CA TYR A 37 14.01 11.96 -3.10
C TYR A 37 14.67 13.04 -2.26
N VAL A 38 15.25 14.04 -2.90
CA VAL A 38 15.88 15.18 -2.24
C VAL A 38 15.21 16.46 -2.74
N GLN A 39 14.84 17.33 -1.83
CA GLN A 39 14.33 18.64 -2.22
C GLN A 39 15.47 19.49 -2.77
N GLU A 40 15.25 20.20 -3.90
CA GLU A 40 16.23 21.12 -4.47
C GLU A 40 16.75 22.11 -3.42
N GLY A 41 18.06 22.29 -3.36
CA GLY A 41 18.73 23.12 -2.37
C GLY A 41 18.95 22.49 -0.99
N LYS A 42 18.42 21.30 -0.72
CA LYS A 42 18.69 20.58 0.54
C LYS A 42 19.84 19.58 0.40
N LYS A 43 20.51 19.36 1.52
CA LYS A 43 21.56 18.33 1.61
C LYS A 43 20.90 16.95 1.72
N LEU A 44 21.45 15.95 1.03
CA LEU A 44 21.13 14.55 1.25
C LEU A 44 21.88 14.06 2.50
N GLU A 45 21.14 13.77 3.56
CA GLU A 45 21.68 13.12 4.75
C GLU A 45 21.19 11.66 4.78
N LEU A 46 22.11 10.71 4.71
CA LEU A 46 21.85 9.32 5.04
C LEU A 46 22.04 9.11 6.54
N ASP A 47 21.48 8.01 7.10
CA ASP A 47 21.60 7.71 8.53
C ASP A 47 23.08 7.75 8.99
N LYS A 48 23.37 8.63 9.95
CA LYS A 48 24.72 8.83 10.52
C LYS A 48 25.31 7.58 11.19
N LYS A 49 24.51 6.55 11.42
CA LYS A 49 24.97 5.29 12.01
C LYS A 49 25.76 4.44 11.02
N ILE A 50 25.67 4.71 9.71
CA ILE A 50 26.37 3.95 8.67
C ILE A 50 27.55 4.78 8.18
N PRO A 51 28.79 4.27 8.24
CA PRO A 51 29.98 4.99 7.81
C PRO A 51 30.12 4.98 6.27
N VAL A 52 29.13 5.58 5.57
CA VAL A 52 29.11 5.66 4.11
C VAL A 52 29.32 7.08 3.62
N THR A 53 29.98 7.21 2.47
CA THR A 53 30.09 8.44 1.71
C THR A 53 29.47 8.27 0.34
N LEU A 54 28.88 9.33 -0.19
CA LEU A 54 28.25 9.35 -1.51
C LEU A 54 29.15 10.04 -2.52
N ALA A 55 29.25 9.50 -3.72
CA ALA A 55 29.92 10.15 -4.85
C ALA A 55 29.08 10.00 -6.11
N MET A 56 29.11 11.01 -7.01
CA MET A 56 28.43 10.90 -8.29
C MET A 56 28.99 9.75 -9.11
N SER A 57 28.12 8.88 -9.63
CA SER A 57 28.52 7.82 -10.54
C SER A 57 28.93 8.42 -11.89
N THR A 58 30.13 8.10 -12.33
CA THR A 58 30.75 8.66 -13.56
C THR A 58 30.33 7.96 -14.84
N LYS A 59 29.14 7.38 -14.94
CA LYS A 59 28.61 6.93 -16.23
C LYS A 59 27.92 8.10 -16.92
N PRO A 60 28.52 8.69 -17.98
CA PRO A 60 27.96 9.89 -18.61
C PRO A 60 26.88 9.53 -19.61
N GLN A 61 25.66 9.99 -19.36
CA GLN A 61 24.74 10.28 -20.46
C GLN A 61 24.45 11.79 -20.44
N SER A 62 25.31 12.60 -20.96
CA SER A 62 25.08 13.96 -21.45
C SER A 62 25.67 15.20 -20.81
N VAL A 63 26.43 15.18 -19.71
CA VAL A 63 26.96 16.45 -19.14
C VAL A 63 28.49 16.50 -18.92
N MET A 64 29.25 15.48 -19.26
CA MET A 64 30.68 15.37 -18.90
C MET A 64 31.71 15.80 -19.97
N ALA A 65 31.47 16.81 -20.76
CA ALA A 65 32.49 17.26 -21.72
C ALA A 65 33.42 18.40 -21.22
N GLN A 66 33.32 18.89 -19.98
CA GLN A 66 34.04 20.12 -19.60
C GLN A 66 34.81 20.14 -18.27
N ILE A 67 34.97 19.05 -17.53
CA ILE A 67 35.76 19.08 -16.28
C ILE A 67 36.91 18.07 -16.36
N GLY A 68 38.16 18.61 -16.42
CA GLY A 68 39.35 17.81 -16.58
C GLY A 68 39.70 16.89 -15.41
N GLU A 69 40.33 15.74 -15.70
CA GLU A 69 40.65 14.63 -14.80
C GLU A 69 41.43 14.99 -13.50
N ARG A 70 42.07 16.14 -13.44
CA ARG A 70 42.89 16.58 -12.26
C ARG A 70 42.01 17.13 -11.11
N THR A 71 40.80 17.57 -11.37
CA THR A 71 39.85 18.07 -10.35
C THR A 71 39.17 16.90 -9.64
N PHE A 72 39.12 15.73 -10.25
CA PHE A 72 38.36 14.56 -9.81
C PHE A 72 38.98 13.87 -8.57
N GLN A 73 40.32 13.84 -8.42
CA GLN A 73 40.95 13.22 -7.27
C GLN A 73 40.93 14.07 -5.99
N ALA A 74 40.90 15.38 -6.11
CA ALA A 74 40.81 16.29 -4.95
C ALA A 74 39.37 16.43 -4.40
N MET A 75 38.35 16.11 -5.18
CA MET A 75 36.95 16.13 -4.77
C MET A 75 36.50 14.88 -3.98
N LYS A 76 37.37 13.88 -3.86
CA LYS A 76 36.99 12.56 -3.31
C LYS A 76 36.78 12.51 -1.80
N GLN A 77 37.18 13.50 -1.02
CA GLN A 77 37.21 13.35 0.44
C GLN A 77 36.38 14.35 1.26
N GLU A 78 35.95 15.48 0.73
CA GLU A 78 35.22 16.51 1.50
C GLU A 78 33.84 16.91 0.96
N ARG A 79 33.41 16.42 -0.21
CA ARG A 79 32.30 17.01 -0.97
C ARG A 79 31.06 16.12 -1.19
N ALA A 80 30.97 14.94 -0.66
CA ALA A 80 29.79 14.08 -0.92
C ALA A 80 28.48 14.64 -0.34
N VAL A 81 28.53 15.29 0.80
CA VAL A 81 27.35 15.88 1.47
C VAL A 81 26.98 17.26 0.88
N GLU A 82 27.97 18.04 0.42
CA GLU A 82 27.73 19.35 -0.23
C GLU A 82 27.21 19.22 -1.67
N THR A 83 27.54 18.13 -2.36
CA THR A 83 27.26 17.96 -3.79
C THR A 83 25.75 17.96 -4.08
N CYS A 84 24.92 17.36 -3.22
CA CYS A 84 23.47 17.27 -3.46
C CYS A 84 22.77 18.62 -3.33
N SER A 85 23.29 19.56 -2.51
CA SER A 85 22.68 20.90 -2.37
C SER A 85 22.81 21.78 -3.61
N GLN A 86 23.68 21.41 -4.55
CA GLN A 86 23.91 22.12 -5.82
C GLN A 86 23.22 21.46 -7.01
N LEU A 87 22.62 20.28 -6.82
CA LEU A 87 21.91 19.57 -7.89
C LEU A 87 20.60 20.28 -8.18
N LYS A 88 20.32 20.49 -9.45
CA LYS A 88 19.04 20.99 -9.97
C LYS A 88 18.05 19.84 -10.07
N GLN A 89 16.79 20.17 -10.23
CA GLN A 89 15.74 19.19 -10.47
C GLN A 89 16.14 18.19 -11.57
N GLY A 90 16.06 16.89 -11.28
CA GLY A 90 16.44 15.83 -12.21
C GLY A 90 16.77 14.51 -11.51
N GLU A 91 17.10 13.52 -12.32
CA GLU A 91 17.48 12.17 -11.86
C GLU A 91 19.01 12.02 -11.89
N TYR A 92 19.56 11.50 -10.81
CA TYR A 92 20.99 11.29 -10.62
C TYR A 92 21.27 9.89 -10.07
N THR A 93 22.45 9.35 -10.36
CA THR A 93 22.92 8.12 -9.76
C THR A 93 24.15 8.42 -8.90
N LEU A 94 24.06 8.08 -7.63
CA LEU A 94 25.18 8.22 -6.68
C LEU A 94 25.68 6.85 -6.28
N THR A 95 26.99 6.68 -6.13
CA THR A 95 27.58 5.47 -5.57
C THR A 95 27.90 5.68 -4.10
N CYS A 96 27.39 4.80 -3.26
CA CYS A 96 27.75 4.73 -1.85
C CYS A 96 29.04 3.97 -1.65
N TYR A 97 29.98 4.58 -0.91
CA TYR A 97 31.27 3.97 -0.56
C TYR A 97 31.36 3.75 0.95
N LEU A 98 31.67 2.54 1.37
CA LEU A 98 31.99 2.24 2.76
C LEU A 98 33.38 2.81 3.10
N PHE A 99 33.46 3.59 4.18
CA PHE A 99 34.68 4.31 4.61
C PHE A 99 35.27 5.18 3.48
N GLY A 100 34.48 5.61 2.48
CA GLY A 100 34.97 6.40 1.35
C GLY A 100 35.80 5.64 0.31
N ILE A 101 36.01 4.33 0.44
CA ILE A 101 36.92 3.54 -0.38
C ILE A 101 36.23 2.40 -1.12
N LEU A 102 35.42 1.60 -0.40
CA LEU A 102 34.80 0.39 -0.94
C LEU A 102 33.43 0.68 -1.52
N PRO A 103 33.21 0.56 -2.85
CA PRO A 103 31.87 0.76 -3.43
C PRO A 103 30.93 -0.33 -2.93
N MET A 104 29.77 0.07 -2.41
CA MET A 104 28.76 -0.81 -1.87
C MET A 104 27.53 -0.92 -2.76
N LYS A 105 26.95 0.23 -3.12
CA LYS A 105 25.62 0.29 -3.76
C LYS A 105 25.45 1.57 -4.58
N GLU A 106 24.79 1.47 -5.71
CA GLU A 106 24.30 2.63 -6.46
C GLU A 106 22.92 3.01 -5.92
N VAL A 107 22.72 4.31 -5.67
CA VAL A 107 21.46 4.89 -5.19
C VAL A 107 20.94 5.86 -6.24
N GLN A 108 19.69 5.68 -6.66
CA GLN A 108 19.01 6.64 -7.51
C GLN A 108 18.56 7.84 -6.67
N VAL A 109 18.84 9.04 -7.14
CA VAL A 109 18.50 10.28 -6.43
C VAL A 109 17.65 11.15 -7.35
N SER A 110 16.38 11.34 -6.99
CA SER A 110 15.50 12.28 -7.65
C SER A 110 15.52 13.61 -6.91
N VAL A 111 16.08 14.63 -7.53
CA VAL A 111 15.99 16.02 -7.01
C VAL A 111 14.67 16.62 -7.46
N VAL A 112 13.81 16.93 -6.50
CA VAL A 112 12.44 17.39 -6.74
C VAL A 112 12.15 18.72 -6.06
N ASN A 113 11.16 19.44 -6.58
CA ASN A 113 10.59 20.56 -5.85
C ASN A 113 9.85 20.04 -4.62
N GLY A 114 9.97 20.75 -3.50
CA GLY A 114 9.26 20.40 -2.29
C GLY A 114 7.75 20.32 -2.55
N LYS A 115 7.13 19.20 -2.20
CA LYS A 115 5.68 18.99 -2.32
C LYS A 115 5.04 19.18 -0.96
N SER A 116 3.94 19.91 -0.89
CA SER A 116 3.10 19.99 0.29
C SER A 116 1.71 19.43 -0.03
N LEU A 117 1.12 18.74 0.93
CA LEU A 117 -0.16 18.08 0.80
C LEU A 117 -1.07 18.50 1.97
N TYR A 118 -2.34 18.62 1.71
CA TYR A 118 -3.35 18.75 2.75
C TYR A 118 -3.53 17.39 3.42
N VAL A 119 -3.26 17.34 4.71
CA VAL A 119 -3.37 16.11 5.50
C VAL A 119 -4.79 15.98 6.02
N SER A 120 -5.40 14.80 5.86
CA SER A 120 -6.77 14.58 6.28
C SER A 120 -6.85 13.81 7.61
N GLY A 121 -6.83 12.50 7.60
CA GLY A 121 -7.11 11.66 8.77
C GLY A 121 -8.61 11.39 8.97
N GLN A 122 -9.45 11.86 8.05
CA GLN A 122 -10.89 11.66 8.10
C GLN A 122 -11.28 10.25 7.67
N VAL A 123 -12.14 9.59 8.45
CA VAL A 123 -12.78 8.34 8.06
C VAL A 123 -13.81 8.61 6.95
N VAL A 124 -13.72 7.82 5.89
CA VAL A 124 -14.56 7.95 4.70
C VAL A 124 -15.17 6.60 4.34
N GLY A 125 -16.36 6.63 3.75
CA GLY A 125 -16.97 5.47 3.11
C GLY A 125 -16.36 5.24 1.74
N ILE A 126 -16.01 4.01 1.45
CA ILE A 126 -15.42 3.59 0.19
C ILE A 126 -16.37 2.61 -0.45
N TYR A 127 -16.78 2.90 -1.68
CA TYR A 127 -17.57 2.02 -2.51
C TYR A 127 -16.81 1.72 -3.79
N GLY A 128 -16.79 0.45 -4.20
CA GLY A 128 -16.20 0.02 -5.45
C GLY A 128 -17.06 -1.03 -6.13
N ALA A 129 -17.51 -0.76 -7.36
CA ALA A 129 -18.13 -1.77 -8.21
C ALA A 129 -17.06 -2.59 -8.91
N ALA A 130 -17.22 -3.91 -8.91
CA ALA A 130 -16.27 -4.80 -9.58
C ALA A 130 -16.46 -4.75 -11.12
N GLN A 131 -15.41 -5.08 -11.84
CA GLN A 131 -15.46 -5.22 -13.29
C GLN A 131 -16.10 -6.57 -13.69
N GLY A 132 -17.38 -6.74 -13.43
CA GLY A 132 -18.14 -7.98 -13.55
C GLY A 132 -18.49 -8.58 -12.18
N VAL A 133 -18.95 -9.81 -12.17
CA VAL A 133 -19.37 -10.52 -10.95
C VAL A 133 -18.22 -11.39 -10.44
N LEU A 134 -17.60 -10.99 -9.33
CA LEU A 134 -16.47 -11.67 -8.69
C LEU A 134 -16.93 -12.97 -8.04
N VAL A 135 -16.27 -14.06 -8.34
CA VAL A 135 -16.48 -15.34 -7.70
C VAL A 135 -15.67 -15.44 -6.41
N LEU A 136 -16.33 -15.67 -5.30
CA LEU A 136 -15.73 -15.87 -3.97
C LEU A 136 -15.45 -17.35 -3.69
N GLY A 137 -16.25 -18.24 -4.30
CA GLY A 137 -16.13 -19.68 -4.11
C GLY A 137 -17.25 -20.44 -4.80
N SER A 138 -17.19 -21.76 -4.69
CA SER A 138 -18.24 -22.67 -5.15
C SER A 138 -18.64 -23.64 -4.04
N GLY A 139 -19.84 -24.17 -4.11
CA GLY A 139 -20.34 -25.12 -3.16
C GLY A 139 -21.56 -25.90 -3.68
N PRO A 140 -22.02 -26.89 -2.91
CA PRO A 140 -23.13 -27.75 -3.32
C PRO A 140 -24.45 -26.98 -3.41
N VAL A 141 -25.30 -27.43 -4.31
CA VAL A 141 -26.70 -27.01 -4.48
C VAL A 141 -27.58 -28.23 -4.23
N GLU A 142 -28.44 -28.15 -3.25
CA GLU A 142 -29.50 -29.14 -3.02
C GLU A 142 -30.55 -28.99 -4.10
N THR A 143 -30.77 -30.03 -4.89
CA THR A 143 -31.64 -30.02 -6.06
C THR A 143 -33.06 -30.52 -5.73
N VAL A 144 -34.03 -30.21 -6.57
CA VAL A 144 -35.47 -30.60 -6.38
C VAL A 144 -35.64 -32.14 -6.36
N ASP A 145 -34.74 -32.89 -6.94
CA ASP A 145 -34.73 -34.38 -6.90
C ASP A 145 -34.13 -34.97 -5.61
N GLY A 146 -33.72 -34.10 -4.66
CA GLY A 146 -33.10 -34.50 -3.38
C GLY A 146 -31.62 -34.86 -3.48
N SER A 147 -30.98 -34.67 -4.63
CA SER A 147 -29.54 -34.84 -4.78
C SER A 147 -28.79 -33.53 -4.46
N SER A 148 -27.50 -33.67 -4.12
CA SER A 148 -26.61 -32.52 -3.93
C SER A 148 -25.61 -32.50 -5.08
N ARG A 149 -25.54 -31.38 -5.82
CA ARG A 149 -24.70 -31.22 -7.00
C ARG A 149 -23.81 -29.99 -6.90
N GLN A 150 -22.65 -30.02 -7.54
CA GLN A 150 -21.71 -28.90 -7.61
C GLN A 150 -21.43 -28.50 -9.07
N PRO A 151 -22.33 -27.75 -9.73
CA PRO A 151 -22.28 -27.50 -11.17
C PRO A 151 -21.01 -26.81 -11.64
N ALA A 152 -20.47 -25.89 -10.86
CA ALA A 152 -19.29 -25.10 -11.24
C ALA A 152 -17.97 -25.63 -10.66
N GLU A 153 -18.00 -26.80 -9.98
CA GLU A 153 -16.80 -27.39 -9.36
C GLU A 153 -15.73 -27.69 -10.40
N HIS A 154 -14.47 -27.30 -10.12
CA HIS A 154 -13.31 -27.44 -11.02
C HIS A 154 -13.44 -26.68 -12.36
N ILE A 155 -14.49 -25.87 -12.57
CA ILE A 155 -14.72 -25.08 -13.79
C ILE A 155 -14.50 -23.59 -13.52
N VAL A 156 -15.14 -23.08 -12.45
CA VAL A 156 -15.05 -21.68 -12.03
C VAL A 156 -14.36 -21.60 -10.66
N PHE A 157 -13.41 -20.69 -10.51
CA PHE A 157 -12.55 -20.61 -9.33
C PHE A 157 -12.70 -19.29 -8.59
N PRO A 158 -12.39 -19.25 -7.29
CA PRO A 158 -12.29 -18.00 -6.55
C PRO A 158 -11.33 -17.01 -7.24
N GLY A 159 -11.77 -15.75 -7.39
CA GLY A 159 -11.01 -14.73 -8.09
C GLY A 159 -11.36 -14.57 -9.57
N ASP A 160 -12.17 -15.47 -10.16
CA ASP A 160 -12.73 -15.27 -11.50
C ASP A 160 -13.74 -14.11 -11.48
N TYR A 161 -13.78 -13.31 -12.56
CA TYR A 161 -14.78 -12.25 -12.76
C TYR A 161 -15.68 -12.63 -13.94
N ILE A 162 -16.94 -12.98 -13.66
CA ILE A 162 -17.94 -13.29 -14.71
C ILE A 162 -18.40 -11.99 -15.32
N THR A 163 -18.21 -11.84 -16.63
CA THR A 163 -18.55 -10.62 -17.38
C THR A 163 -19.66 -10.82 -18.41
N ALA A 164 -19.97 -12.07 -18.79
CA ALA A 164 -21.10 -12.37 -19.67
C ALA A 164 -21.64 -13.80 -19.46
N VAL A 165 -22.91 -13.99 -19.78
CA VAL A 165 -23.58 -15.30 -19.90
C VAL A 165 -24.12 -15.41 -21.31
N ASN A 166 -23.73 -16.46 -22.06
CA ASN A 166 -24.08 -16.68 -23.45
C ASN A 166 -23.91 -15.40 -24.32
N GLY A 167 -22.77 -14.72 -24.14
CA GLY A 167 -22.39 -13.50 -24.86
C GLY A 167 -23.15 -12.22 -24.42
N LYS A 168 -24.10 -12.31 -23.49
CA LYS A 168 -24.79 -11.13 -22.94
C LYS A 168 -24.06 -10.65 -21.69
N ALA A 169 -23.62 -9.40 -21.66
CA ALA A 169 -22.87 -8.81 -20.56
C ALA A 169 -23.67 -8.86 -19.24
N VAL A 170 -22.92 -9.08 -18.14
CA VAL A 170 -23.41 -9.00 -16.78
C VAL A 170 -22.42 -8.21 -15.94
N THR A 171 -22.94 -7.30 -15.10
CA THR A 171 -22.15 -6.45 -14.20
C THR A 171 -22.59 -6.62 -12.75
N LYS A 172 -23.82 -7.12 -12.54
CA LYS A 172 -24.44 -7.32 -11.23
C LYS A 172 -24.79 -8.80 -11.02
N LYS A 173 -24.75 -9.22 -9.76
CA LYS A 173 -25.13 -10.58 -9.36
C LYS A 173 -26.60 -10.89 -9.68
N GLU A 174 -27.49 -9.88 -9.59
CA GLU A 174 -28.90 -10.02 -9.96
C GLU A 174 -29.05 -10.32 -11.45
N GLU A 175 -28.31 -9.61 -12.32
CA GLU A 175 -28.28 -9.85 -13.77
C GLU A 175 -27.77 -11.27 -14.09
N LEU A 176 -26.70 -11.71 -13.38
CA LEU A 176 -26.18 -13.07 -13.51
C LEU A 176 -27.26 -14.11 -13.17
N MET A 177 -27.93 -13.94 -12.03
CA MET A 177 -29.00 -14.85 -11.58
C MET A 177 -30.17 -14.86 -12.56
N GLU A 178 -30.59 -13.70 -13.04
CA GLU A 178 -31.67 -13.58 -14.03
C GLU A 178 -31.34 -14.33 -15.33
N ARG A 179 -30.10 -14.14 -15.84
CA ARG A 179 -29.64 -14.83 -17.06
C ARG A 179 -29.62 -16.34 -16.87
N ILE A 180 -29.09 -16.83 -15.76
CA ILE A 180 -29.05 -18.29 -15.49
C ILE A 180 -30.47 -18.85 -15.46
N ASN A 181 -31.41 -18.20 -14.78
CA ASN A 181 -32.81 -18.63 -14.72
C ASN A 181 -33.51 -18.58 -16.10
N GLN A 182 -33.16 -17.65 -16.97
CA GLN A 182 -33.70 -17.56 -18.32
C GLN A 182 -33.36 -18.78 -19.19
N TYR A 183 -32.17 -19.40 -18.98
CA TYR A 183 -31.75 -20.56 -19.76
C TYR A 183 -32.18 -21.90 -19.12
N GLY A 184 -32.56 -21.91 -17.85
CA GLY A 184 -33.04 -23.10 -17.15
C GLY A 184 -31.96 -24.17 -17.05
N GLU A 185 -32.28 -25.43 -17.41
CA GLU A 185 -31.35 -26.56 -17.38
C GLU A 185 -30.35 -26.58 -18.54
N GLN A 186 -30.49 -25.67 -19.52
CA GLN A 186 -29.58 -25.62 -20.65
C GLN A 186 -28.18 -25.18 -20.20
N PRO A 187 -27.10 -25.80 -20.73
CA PRO A 187 -25.74 -25.34 -20.47
C PRO A 187 -25.57 -23.88 -20.81
N VAL A 188 -24.93 -23.13 -19.90
CA VAL A 188 -24.62 -21.72 -20.11
C VAL A 188 -23.11 -21.54 -20.31
N VAL A 189 -22.74 -20.69 -21.28
CA VAL A 189 -21.34 -20.30 -21.51
C VAL A 189 -21.07 -19.02 -20.71
N LEU A 190 -20.21 -19.13 -19.71
CA LEU A 190 -19.73 -18.00 -18.94
C LEU A 190 -18.47 -17.43 -19.58
N THR A 191 -18.47 -16.14 -19.91
CA THR A 191 -17.25 -15.40 -20.23
C THR A 191 -16.71 -14.81 -18.94
N LEU A 192 -15.47 -15.11 -18.61
CA LEU A 192 -14.86 -14.63 -17.34
C LEU A 192 -13.39 -14.24 -17.54
N TRP A 193 -12.92 -13.34 -16.68
CA TRP A 193 -11.51 -13.07 -16.48
C TRP A 193 -10.95 -13.98 -15.41
N ARG A 194 -9.90 -14.73 -15.74
CA ARG A 194 -9.08 -15.50 -14.83
C ARG A 194 -7.66 -14.96 -14.84
N GLY A 195 -7.25 -14.29 -13.77
CA GLY A 195 -6.01 -13.51 -13.81
C GLY A 195 -6.04 -12.48 -14.96
N ALA A 196 -5.07 -12.49 -15.86
CA ALA A 196 -5.00 -11.58 -17.00
C ALA A 196 -5.70 -12.09 -18.27
N GLU A 197 -6.26 -13.30 -18.26
CA GLU A 197 -6.82 -13.96 -19.44
C GLU A 197 -8.34 -13.95 -19.42
N GLN A 198 -8.96 -13.67 -20.56
CA GLN A 198 -10.38 -13.84 -20.78
C GLN A 198 -10.63 -15.24 -21.35
N ILE A 199 -11.44 -16.02 -20.64
CA ILE A 199 -11.77 -17.39 -21.05
C ILE A 199 -13.29 -17.60 -21.10
N GLN A 200 -13.70 -18.67 -21.78
CA GLN A 200 -15.08 -19.11 -21.79
C GLN A 200 -15.16 -20.54 -21.23
N VAL A 201 -16.11 -20.75 -20.34
CA VAL A 201 -16.38 -22.06 -19.74
C VAL A 201 -17.86 -22.40 -19.81
N SER A 202 -18.19 -23.65 -20.00
CA SER A 202 -19.58 -24.13 -20.03
C SER A 202 -19.92 -24.73 -18.65
N VAL A 203 -21.07 -24.35 -18.11
CA VAL A 203 -21.61 -24.88 -16.84
C VAL A 203 -23.08 -25.23 -17.03
N GLU A 204 -23.48 -26.36 -16.49
CA GLU A 204 -24.88 -26.83 -16.51
C GLU A 204 -25.56 -26.39 -15.22
N PRO A 205 -26.52 -25.45 -15.25
CA PRO A 205 -27.28 -25.06 -14.06
C PRO A 205 -28.14 -26.20 -13.52
N VAL A 206 -28.38 -26.21 -12.23
CA VAL A 206 -29.27 -27.18 -11.60
C VAL A 206 -30.44 -26.47 -10.91
N GLU A 207 -31.63 -27.09 -10.93
CA GLU A 207 -32.80 -26.56 -10.23
C GLU A 207 -32.65 -26.77 -8.73
N ALA A 208 -32.65 -25.66 -7.98
CA ALA A 208 -32.45 -25.69 -6.53
C ALA A 208 -33.77 -25.99 -5.80
N ALA A 209 -33.69 -26.86 -4.78
CA ALA A 209 -34.83 -27.19 -3.91
C ALA A 209 -35.30 -25.98 -3.10
N GLU A 210 -34.35 -25.22 -2.56
CA GLU A 210 -34.58 -23.96 -1.88
C GLU A 210 -34.50 -22.79 -2.87
N HIS A 211 -35.36 -21.77 -2.70
CA HIS A 211 -35.29 -20.54 -3.48
C HIS A 211 -35.60 -20.64 -4.98
N LYS A 212 -36.58 -21.48 -5.38
CA LYS A 212 -37.08 -21.67 -6.75
C LYS A 212 -36.24 -21.04 -7.85
N GLY A 213 -35.61 -21.85 -8.68
CA GLY A 213 -34.85 -21.41 -9.83
C GLY A 213 -33.49 -22.13 -9.97
N TYR A 214 -32.78 -21.81 -11.02
CA TYR A 214 -31.54 -22.45 -11.41
C TYR A 214 -30.32 -21.83 -10.75
N ARG A 215 -29.35 -22.63 -10.36
CA ARG A 215 -28.12 -22.22 -9.67
C ARG A 215 -26.90 -22.89 -10.26
N LEU A 216 -25.75 -22.17 -10.16
CA LEU A 216 -24.43 -22.68 -10.52
C LEU A 216 -23.61 -23.16 -9.31
N GLY A 217 -24.14 -23.00 -8.09
CA GLY A 217 -23.38 -23.30 -6.87
C GLY A 217 -22.18 -22.35 -6.67
N LEU A 218 -22.34 -21.07 -7.00
CA LEU A 218 -21.31 -20.04 -6.86
C LEU A 218 -21.70 -19.02 -5.78
N TRP A 219 -20.74 -18.67 -4.94
CA TRP A 219 -20.81 -17.48 -4.10
C TRP A 219 -20.16 -16.33 -4.85
N VAL A 220 -20.91 -15.26 -5.04
CA VAL A 220 -20.49 -14.14 -5.89
C VAL A 220 -20.71 -12.80 -5.23
N LYS A 221 -19.94 -11.79 -5.66
CA LYS A 221 -20.01 -10.41 -5.23
C LYS A 221 -19.74 -9.48 -6.42
N ASP A 222 -20.46 -8.39 -6.52
CA ASP A 222 -20.34 -7.42 -7.61
C ASP A 222 -19.90 -6.04 -7.15
N ASP A 223 -19.86 -5.80 -5.85
CA ASP A 223 -19.36 -4.57 -5.25
C ASP A 223 -18.61 -4.79 -3.94
N MET A 224 -17.93 -3.79 -3.50
CA MET A 224 -17.28 -3.71 -2.19
C MET A 224 -17.63 -2.38 -1.54
N ALA A 225 -17.99 -2.44 -0.27
CA ALA A 225 -18.20 -1.28 0.56
C ALA A 225 -17.48 -1.45 1.89
N GLY A 226 -16.95 -0.36 2.42
CA GLY A 226 -16.26 -0.35 3.71
C GLY A 226 -15.95 1.07 4.15
N ILE A 227 -15.32 1.18 5.31
CA ILE A 227 -14.78 2.44 5.80
C ILE A 227 -13.25 2.35 5.86
N GLY A 228 -12.61 3.49 5.65
CA GLY A 228 -11.17 3.63 5.72
C GLY A 228 -10.82 5.10 5.89
N THR A 229 -9.53 5.44 5.90
CA THR A 229 -9.11 6.81 6.16
C THR A 229 -8.52 7.47 4.91
N LEU A 230 -8.97 8.70 4.63
CA LEU A 230 -8.39 9.60 3.64
C LEU A 230 -7.07 10.13 4.18
N THR A 231 -5.95 9.84 3.50
CA THR A 231 -4.61 10.21 3.98
C THR A 231 -4.30 11.67 3.68
N TYR A 232 -4.37 12.02 2.41
CA TYR A 232 -4.02 13.36 1.92
C TYR A 232 -4.76 13.70 0.63
N PHE A 233 -4.75 14.98 0.30
CA PHE A 233 -5.09 15.48 -1.03
C PHE A 233 -4.19 16.67 -1.42
N ASP A 234 -4.05 16.93 -2.72
CA ASP A 234 -3.28 18.06 -3.24
C ASP A 234 -4.18 19.28 -3.55
N GLN A 235 -3.56 20.34 -4.08
CA GLN A 235 -4.28 21.58 -4.42
C GLN A 235 -5.37 21.37 -5.48
N ASP A 236 -5.19 20.40 -6.36
CA ASP A 236 -6.13 20.07 -7.44
C ASP A 236 -7.24 19.13 -6.98
N GLY A 237 -7.12 18.58 -5.76
CA GLY A 237 -8.05 17.62 -5.16
C GLY A 237 -7.72 16.18 -5.45
N ASN A 238 -6.55 15.88 -6.05
CA ASN A 238 -6.11 14.50 -6.18
C ASN A 238 -5.76 13.95 -4.80
N PHE A 239 -6.31 12.80 -4.46
CA PHE A 239 -6.15 12.21 -3.14
C PHE A 239 -5.44 10.86 -3.16
N GLY A 240 -4.86 10.49 -2.02
CA GLY A 240 -4.44 9.15 -1.66
C GLY A 240 -5.06 8.71 -0.34
N ALA A 241 -5.48 7.45 -0.26
CA ALA A 241 -6.11 6.89 0.93
C ALA A 241 -5.70 5.43 1.17
N LEU A 242 -5.94 4.90 2.36
CA LEU A 242 -5.71 3.54 2.85
C LEU A 242 -4.24 3.14 3.01
N GLY A 243 -3.33 3.56 2.12
CA GLY A 243 -1.95 3.08 2.10
C GLY A 243 -1.77 1.63 1.64
N HIS A 244 -2.85 0.96 1.28
CA HIS A 244 -2.89 -0.37 0.66
C HIS A 244 -4.10 -0.48 -0.28
N GLY A 245 -4.09 -1.47 -1.16
CA GLY A 245 -5.20 -1.69 -2.07
C GLY A 245 -6.38 -2.42 -1.43
N ILE A 246 -7.52 -2.31 -2.09
CA ILE A 246 -8.71 -3.09 -1.78
C ILE A 246 -8.57 -4.45 -2.47
N GLY A 247 -8.46 -5.50 -1.68
CA GLY A 247 -8.38 -6.87 -2.16
C GLY A 247 -9.77 -7.49 -2.39
N ASN A 248 -9.80 -8.61 -3.08
CA ASN A 248 -11.03 -9.36 -3.33
C ASN A 248 -11.51 -10.21 -2.13
N GLY A 249 -10.73 -10.23 -1.05
CA GLY A 249 -11.06 -10.94 0.20
C GLY A 249 -10.76 -12.45 0.20
N GLN A 250 -10.65 -13.10 -0.96
CA GLN A 250 -10.39 -14.55 -1.09
C GLN A 250 -8.98 -14.84 -1.60
N THR A 251 -8.52 -14.09 -2.56
CA THR A 251 -7.15 -14.13 -3.05
C THR A 251 -6.42 -12.87 -2.58
N LYS A 252 -5.10 -12.82 -2.76
CA LYS A 252 -4.34 -11.60 -2.46
C LYS A 252 -4.42 -10.55 -3.58
N ASP A 253 -5.25 -10.81 -4.59
CA ASP A 253 -5.36 -9.95 -5.75
C ASP A 253 -6.18 -8.70 -5.43
N LEU A 254 -5.83 -7.61 -6.11
CA LEU A 254 -6.60 -6.38 -6.04
C LEU A 254 -7.97 -6.55 -6.70
N LEU A 255 -8.98 -5.95 -6.10
CA LEU A 255 -10.29 -5.83 -6.73
C LEU A 255 -10.16 -4.96 -8.00
N ARG A 256 -10.62 -5.50 -9.12
CA ARG A 256 -10.74 -4.76 -10.38
C ARG A 256 -11.99 -3.89 -10.30
N LEU A 257 -11.77 -2.58 -10.27
CA LEU A 257 -12.85 -1.61 -10.19
C LEU A 257 -13.33 -1.19 -11.58
N SER A 258 -14.63 -1.21 -11.79
CA SER A 258 -15.29 -0.55 -12.91
C SER A 258 -15.77 0.86 -12.55
N ASP A 259 -16.11 1.08 -11.28
CA ASP A 259 -16.51 2.36 -10.69
C ASP A 259 -16.06 2.38 -9.22
N GLY A 260 -15.61 3.52 -8.75
CA GLY A 260 -15.18 3.69 -7.37
C GLY A 260 -15.54 5.08 -6.86
N ARG A 261 -16.05 5.16 -5.62
CA ARG A 261 -16.52 6.41 -5.03
C ARG A 261 -16.17 6.50 -3.56
N LEU A 262 -15.91 7.73 -3.13
CA LEU A 262 -15.81 8.07 -1.73
C LEU A 262 -17.08 8.79 -1.26
N TYR A 263 -17.52 8.45 -0.07
CA TYR A 263 -18.69 9.02 0.57
C TYR A 263 -18.37 9.53 1.97
N LYS A 264 -19.21 10.42 2.47
CA LYS A 264 -19.21 10.76 3.90
C LYS A 264 -19.55 9.51 4.70
N ALA A 265 -18.84 9.33 5.82
CA ALA A 265 -19.09 8.24 6.77
C ALA A 265 -19.03 8.77 8.19
N GLN A 266 -19.62 8.01 9.11
CA GLN A 266 -19.56 8.29 10.53
C GLN A 266 -19.26 7.01 11.29
N VAL A 267 -18.30 7.04 12.20
CA VAL A 267 -18.03 5.94 13.13
C VAL A 267 -19.13 5.93 14.19
N LEU A 268 -19.80 4.79 14.35
CA LEU A 268 -20.86 4.58 15.35
C LEU A 268 -20.40 3.71 16.51
N GLY A 269 -19.41 2.85 16.27
CA GLY A 269 -18.89 1.93 17.26
C GLY A 269 -17.48 1.51 16.95
N ILE A 270 -16.81 0.94 17.93
CA ILE A 270 -15.45 0.43 17.79
C ILE A 270 -15.36 -0.93 18.46
N LYS A 271 -15.07 -1.95 17.66
CA LYS A 271 -14.67 -3.25 18.16
C LYS A 271 -13.18 -3.21 18.44
N LYS A 272 -12.83 -3.28 19.73
CA LYS A 272 -11.42 -3.18 20.13
C LYS A 272 -10.59 -4.34 19.63
N GLY A 273 -9.37 -4.03 19.20
CA GLY A 273 -8.36 -5.02 18.89
C GLY A 273 -7.88 -5.73 20.15
N VAL A 274 -7.79 -7.04 20.08
CA VAL A 274 -7.17 -7.88 21.11
C VAL A 274 -6.20 -8.85 20.45
N ARG A 275 -5.27 -9.39 21.23
CA ARG A 275 -4.28 -10.34 20.71
C ARG A 275 -4.94 -11.49 19.94
N GLY A 276 -4.54 -11.68 18.69
CA GLY A 276 -5.07 -12.72 17.80
C GLY A 276 -6.36 -12.32 17.06
N THR A 277 -6.99 -11.20 17.41
CA THR A 277 -8.21 -10.71 16.75
C THR A 277 -8.10 -9.21 16.50
N PRO A 278 -7.88 -8.79 15.25
CA PRO A 278 -7.91 -7.38 14.88
C PRO A 278 -9.26 -6.77 15.23
N GLY A 279 -9.26 -5.54 15.75
CA GLY A 279 -10.47 -4.76 15.91
C GLY A 279 -10.90 -4.08 14.62
N GLU A 280 -12.04 -3.40 14.66
CA GLU A 280 -12.57 -2.65 13.52
C GLU A 280 -13.36 -1.42 13.96
N LEU A 281 -13.38 -0.39 13.12
CA LEU A 281 -14.31 0.72 13.24
C LEU A 281 -15.63 0.28 12.60
N GLU A 282 -16.72 0.39 13.35
CA GLU A 282 -18.07 0.15 12.86
C GLU A 282 -18.72 1.50 12.52
N GLY A 283 -19.17 1.67 11.29
CA GLY A 283 -19.67 2.95 10.84
C GLY A 283 -20.79 2.85 9.80
N VAL A 284 -21.40 3.99 9.53
CA VAL A 284 -22.42 4.16 8.49
C VAL A 284 -21.82 4.97 7.35
N VAL A 285 -22.02 4.49 6.13
CA VAL A 285 -21.70 5.21 4.90
C VAL A 285 -22.97 5.87 4.39
N TYR A 286 -22.92 7.17 4.20
CA TYR A 286 -24.03 7.95 3.68
C TYR A 286 -23.99 7.97 2.16
N TYR A 287 -24.69 7.03 1.53
CA TYR A 287 -24.80 6.96 0.08
C TYR A 287 -25.67 8.09 -0.49
N GLY A 288 -25.50 8.37 -1.78
CA GLY A 288 -26.24 9.41 -2.50
C GLY A 288 -25.32 10.53 -2.98
N LYS A 289 -25.81 11.27 -3.99
CA LYS A 289 -25.01 12.31 -4.68
C LYS A 289 -24.53 13.42 -3.75
N ASP A 290 -25.33 13.81 -2.78
CA ASP A 290 -25.01 14.91 -1.85
C ASP A 290 -23.94 14.52 -0.82
N ASN A 291 -23.74 13.23 -0.62
CA ASN A 291 -22.76 12.69 0.31
C ASN A 291 -21.51 12.14 -0.39
N GLN A 292 -21.51 12.13 -1.73
CA GLN A 292 -20.32 11.74 -2.49
C GLN A 292 -19.26 12.84 -2.36
N ILE A 293 -18.07 12.45 -1.88
CA ILE A 293 -16.96 13.37 -1.63
C ILE A 293 -15.84 13.23 -2.65
N GLY A 294 -15.82 12.13 -3.43
CA GLY A 294 -14.78 11.90 -4.44
C GLY A 294 -15.06 10.69 -5.33
N GLU A 295 -14.24 10.55 -6.36
CA GLU A 295 -14.21 9.43 -7.28
C GLU A 295 -12.88 8.72 -7.20
N VAL A 296 -12.89 7.38 -7.13
CA VAL A 296 -11.69 6.54 -7.12
C VAL A 296 -11.34 6.18 -8.54
N SER A 297 -10.21 6.63 -9.03
CA SER A 297 -9.71 6.34 -10.38
C SER A 297 -8.81 5.12 -10.44
N SER A 298 -8.16 4.74 -9.34
CA SER A 298 -7.30 3.56 -9.31
C SER A 298 -7.24 2.90 -7.94
N ASN A 299 -7.15 1.56 -7.97
CA ASN A 299 -6.90 0.69 -6.82
C ASN A 299 -5.56 -0.02 -7.06
N THR A 300 -4.57 0.30 -6.24
CA THR A 300 -3.20 -0.21 -6.40
C THR A 300 -2.73 -0.91 -5.13
N GLN A 301 -1.60 -1.61 -5.19
CA GLN A 301 -1.01 -2.26 -4.01
C GLN A 301 -0.70 -1.29 -2.86
N ILE A 302 -0.45 -0.02 -3.18
CA ILE A 302 0.02 1.00 -2.25
C ILE A 302 -1.05 2.04 -1.87
N GLY A 303 -2.30 1.81 -2.22
CA GLY A 303 -3.42 2.67 -1.87
C GLY A 303 -4.46 2.81 -2.97
N ILE A 304 -5.54 3.53 -2.64
CA ILE A 304 -6.54 3.99 -3.60
C ILE A 304 -6.32 5.47 -3.88
N TYR A 305 -6.56 5.86 -5.15
CA TYR A 305 -6.31 7.21 -5.63
C TYR A 305 -7.49 7.69 -6.48
N GLY A 306 -7.67 9.00 -6.54
CA GLY A 306 -8.75 9.59 -7.29
C GLY A 306 -8.81 11.09 -7.10
N THR A 307 -10.01 11.68 -7.29
CA THR A 307 -10.19 13.12 -7.21
C THR A 307 -11.39 13.43 -6.29
N LEU A 308 -11.19 14.36 -5.37
CA LEU A 308 -12.26 14.89 -4.50
C LEU A 308 -13.21 15.79 -5.28
N THR A 309 -14.46 15.80 -4.89
CA THR A 309 -15.43 16.79 -5.41
C THR A 309 -14.98 18.18 -5.06
N LYS A 310 -15.30 19.16 -5.92
CA LYS A 310 -14.91 20.58 -5.72
C LYS A 310 -15.41 21.11 -4.36
N ASN A 311 -16.63 20.83 -4.00
CA ASN A 311 -17.23 21.33 -2.76
C ASN A 311 -16.49 20.80 -1.52
N PHE A 312 -16.25 19.48 -1.46
CA PHE A 312 -15.56 18.85 -0.35
C PHE A 312 -14.08 19.32 -0.28
N ARG A 313 -13.41 19.44 -1.42
CA ARG A 313 -12.04 19.94 -1.49
C ARG A 313 -11.92 21.35 -0.90
N GLU A 314 -12.78 22.29 -1.32
CA GLU A 314 -12.71 23.68 -0.85
C GLU A 314 -13.10 23.80 0.63
N GLU A 315 -14.07 23.00 1.11
CA GLU A 315 -14.39 22.88 2.54
C GLU A 315 -13.16 22.43 3.32
N LYS A 316 -12.53 21.33 2.89
CA LYS A 316 -11.42 20.71 3.62
C LYS A 316 -10.10 21.45 3.53
N LYS A 317 -9.83 22.23 2.48
CA LYS A 317 -8.63 23.07 2.42
C LYS A 317 -8.56 24.06 3.59
N ASN A 318 -9.69 24.57 4.06
CA ASN A 318 -9.73 25.52 5.17
C ASN A 318 -9.55 24.84 6.53
N GLU A 319 -9.82 23.55 6.64
CA GLU A 319 -9.78 22.78 7.88
C GLU A 319 -8.51 21.93 8.00
N SER A 320 -7.90 21.53 6.87
CA SER A 320 -6.77 20.61 6.85
C SER A 320 -5.43 21.31 6.97
N LEU A 321 -4.49 20.67 7.62
CA LEU A 321 -3.12 21.14 7.74
C LEU A 321 -2.37 20.90 6.42
N LEU A 322 -1.78 21.94 5.84
CA LEU A 322 -0.88 21.83 4.69
C LEU A 322 0.52 21.48 5.17
N CYS A 323 0.93 20.23 4.99
CA CYS A 323 2.21 19.71 5.44
C CYS A 323 3.17 19.46 4.28
N PRO A 324 4.46 19.77 4.42
CA PRO A 324 5.47 19.31 3.49
C PRO A 324 5.59 17.78 3.58
N VAL A 325 5.93 17.15 2.45
CA VAL A 325 6.27 15.72 2.38
C VAL A 325 7.63 15.49 3.04
N GLY A 326 7.69 14.54 3.96
CA GLY A 326 8.93 14.03 4.54
C GLY A 326 9.37 12.77 3.80
N TYR A 327 10.58 12.78 3.28
CA TYR A 327 11.13 11.66 2.54
C TYR A 327 11.76 10.62 3.49
N LYS A 328 11.79 9.36 3.09
CA LYS A 328 12.19 8.23 3.96
C LYS A 328 13.53 8.41 4.66
N GLN A 329 14.53 9.02 4.01
CA GLN A 329 15.83 9.28 4.62
C GLN A 329 15.81 10.40 5.68
N GLU A 330 14.73 11.19 5.78
CA GLU A 330 14.55 12.22 6.80
C GLU A 330 13.84 11.71 8.06
N ILE A 331 13.24 10.50 7.98
CA ILE A 331 12.45 9.91 9.07
C ILE A 331 13.40 9.32 10.12
N GLN A 332 13.02 9.46 11.38
CA GLN A 332 13.81 8.98 12.51
C GLN A 332 13.01 7.98 13.36
N THR A 333 13.71 7.02 13.97
CA THR A 333 13.14 6.10 14.96
C THR A 333 12.92 6.83 16.29
N LYS A 334 11.82 7.58 16.39
CA LYS A 334 11.41 8.39 17.54
C LYS A 334 9.91 8.69 17.49
N ASP A 335 9.47 9.57 18.37
CA ASP A 335 8.08 10.04 18.44
C ASP A 335 7.56 10.55 17.09
N ALA A 336 6.32 10.20 16.79
CA ALA A 336 5.52 10.65 15.67
C ALA A 336 4.05 10.68 16.11
N VAL A 337 3.17 11.14 15.25
CA VAL A 337 1.72 11.11 15.50
C VAL A 337 0.97 10.55 14.31
N ILE A 338 -0.16 9.90 14.58
CA ILE A 338 -1.17 9.59 13.58
C ILE A 338 -2.38 10.49 13.78
N LEU A 339 -3.02 10.89 12.67
CA LEU A 339 -4.27 11.64 12.73
C LEU A 339 -5.45 10.73 12.40
N SER A 340 -6.53 10.84 13.16
CA SER A 340 -7.78 10.12 12.91
C SER A 340 -8.95 10.81 13.58
N ASP A 341 -10.12 10.77 12.93
CA ASP A 341 -11.40 11.19 13.49
C ASP A 341 -12.25 10.02 14.00
N ALA A 342 -11.63 8.87 14.27
CA ALA A 342 -12.31 7.68 14.79
C ALA A 342 -13.05 7.92 16.12
N SER A 343 -12.67 8.93 16.89
CA SER A 343 -13.37 9.36 18.10
C SER A 343 -14.59 10.26 17.85
N GLY A 344 -14.87 10.60 16.60
CA GLY A 344 -15.90 11.58 16.18
C GLY A 344 -15.35 12.97 15.87
N GLU A 345 -14.13 13.27 16.30
CA GLU A 345 -13.39 14.50 16.00
C GLU A 345 -11.96 14.17 15.59
N LEU A 346 -11.38 14.99 14.72
CA LEU A 346 -10.00 14.80 14.28
C LEU A 346 -9.04 15.00 15.44
N GLN A 347 -8.32 13.96 15.81
CA GLN A 347 -7.37 13.93 16.89
C GLN A 347 -5.99 13.48 16.41
N SER A 348 -4.95 13.92 17.12
CA SER A 348 -3.59 13.40 16.95
C SER A 348 -3.27 12.42 18.06
N TYR A 349 -2.78 11.24 17.71
CA TYR A 349 -2.43 10.18 18.64
C TYR A 349 -0.94 9.87 18.56
N ARG A 350 -0.26 9.83 19.70
CA ARG A 350 1.18 9.58 19.76
C ARG A 350 1.52 8.13 19.48
N ILE A 351 2.51 7.97 18.61
CA ILE A 351 3.16 6.71 18.27
C ILE A 351 4.67 6.85 18.37
N VAL A 352 5.38 5.75 18.46
CA VAL A 352 6.84 5.71 18.34
C VAL A 352 7.21 4.84 17.15
N ILE A 353 8.05 5.38 16.28
CA ILE A 353 8.62 4.63 15.16
C ILE A 353 9.75 3.76 15.71
N ASP A 354 9.56 2.43 15.63
CA ASP A 354 10.50 1.43 16.12
C ASP A 354 11.60 1.14 15.12
N ASP A 355 11.23 1.09 13.81
CA ASP A 355 12.11 0.62 12.77
C ASP A 355 11.67 1.13 11.39
N LEU A 356 12.63 1.27 10.48
CA LEU A 356 12.44 1.73 9.11
C LEU A 356 13.10 0.73 8.17
N ASP A 357 12.29 0.09 7.33
CA ASP A 357 12.78 -0.73 6.22
C ASP A 357 12.67 0.08 4.92
N TYR A 358 13.80 0.47 4.38
CA TYR A 358 13.86 1.29 3.16
C TYR A 358 13.66 0.48 1.88
N THR A 359 13.77 -0.84 1.95
CA THR A 359 13.62 -1.78 0.83
C THR A 359 12.72 -2.96 1.19
N PRO A 360 11.50 -2.69 1.72
CA PRO A 360 10.64 -3.76 2.18
C PRO A 360 10.19 -4.62 1.00
N GLY A 361 10.13 -5.93 1.21
CA GLY A 361 9.51 -6.85 0.25
C GLY A 361 8.03 -6.54 0.00
N ASP A 362 7.38 -5.88 0.96
CA ASP A 362 6.02 -5.35 0.89
C ASP A 362 6.07 -3.85 1.22
N LYS A 363 5.90 -2.99 0.21
CA LYS A 363 5.99 -1.53 0.33
C LYS A 363 5.09 -0.94 1.41
N ASN A 364 4.02 -1.64 1.76
CA ASN A 364 3.08 -1.23 2.79
C ASN A 364 3.62 -1.40 4.22
N LYS A 365 4.84 -1.91 4.40
CA LYS A 365 5.45 -2.23 5.69
C LYS A 365 6.79 -1.55 5.93
N GLY A 366 7.05 -0.44 5.24
CA GLY A 366 8.31 0.31 5.37
C GLY A 366 8.51 0.99 6.73
N ILE A 367 7.43 1.38 7.41
CA ILE A 367 7.45 2.00 8.74
C ILE A 367 6.87 1.01 9.74
N ARG A 368 7.64 0.64 10.78
CA ARG A 368 7.14 -0.14 11.92
C ARG A 368 7.05 0.76 13.15
N PHE A 369 5.91 0.73 13.84
CA PHE A 369 5.67 1.59 14.98
C PHE A 369 4.81 0.89 16.04
N HIS A 370 4.80 1.47 17.24
CA HIS A 370 3.82 1.15 18.28
C HIS A 370 3.08 2.38 18.78
N VAL A 371 1.87 2.15 19.29
CA VAL A 371 1.00 3.17 19.85
C VAL A 371 1.39 3.39 21.32
N GLU A 372 1.69 4.64 21.68
CA GLU A 372 1.89 5.04 23.09
C GLU A 372 0.72 5.87 23.64
N ASP A 373 -0.15 6.37 22.77
CA ASP A 373 -1.27 7.21 23.16
C ASP A 373 -2.31 6.44 23.97
N GLU A 374 -2.48 6.80 25.22
CA GLU A 374 -3.42 6.14 26.12
C GLU A 374 -4.88 6.29 25.67
N ASN A 375 -5.25 7.42 25.05
CA ASN A 375 -6.62 7.64 24.59
C ASN A 375 -6.94 6.71 23.41
N LEU A 376 -6.02 6.56 22.45
CA LEU A 376 -6.19 5.61 21.36
C LEU A 376 -6.24 4.18 21.88
N LEU A 377 -5.33 3.80 22.79
CA LEU A 377 -5.34 2.46 23.40
C LEU A 377 -6.64 2.18 24.18
N LYS A 378 -7.17 3.16 24.92
CA LYS A 378 -8.47 3.04 25.60
C LYS A 378 -9.63 2.95 24.61
N LEU A 379 -9.56 3.69 23.49
CA LEU A 379 -10.61 3.76 22.48
C LEU A 379 -10.67 2.48 21.64
N THR A 380 -9.54 2.07 21.08
CA THR A 380 -9.46 1.02 20.03
C THR A 380 -8.73 -0.25 20.46
N GLY A 381 -7.96 -0.21 21.54
CA GLY A 381 -7.05 -1.30 21.94
C GLY A 381 -5.75 -1.36 21.11
N GLY A 382 -5.54 -0.40 20.21
CA GLY A 382 -4.41 -0.31 19.30
C GLY A 382 -4.83 0.03 17.87
N ILE A 383 -4.12 -0.46 16.88
CA ILE A 383 -4.47 -0.27 15.47
C ILE A 383 -5.59 -1.24 15.10
N VAL A 384 -6.66 -0.72 14.49
CA VAL A 384 -7.86 -1.47 14.09
C VAL A 384 -8.17 -1.24 12.60
N GLN A 385 -8.98 -2.11 12.01
CA GLN A 385 -9.49 -1.91 10.65
C GLN A 385 -10.30 -0.61 10.58
N GLY A 386 -10.11 0.16 9.51
CA GLY A 386 -10.63 1.51 9.35
C GLY A 386 -9.61 2.61 9.65
N LEU A 387 -8.59 2.38 10.50
CA LEU A 387 -7.46 3.28 10.67
C LEU A 387 -6.43 3.22 9.53
N SER A 388 -6.55 2.24 8.62
CA SER A 388 -5.72 2.20 7.41
C SER A 388 -5.90 3.47 6.60
N GLY A 389 -4.78 4.15 6.27
CA GLY A 389 -4.76 5.46 5.65
C GLY A 389 -4.60 6.62 6.64
N SER A 390 -4.69 6.41 7.94
CA SER A 390 -4.40 7.47 8.93
C SER A 390 -3.00 8.04 8.67
N PRO A 391 -2.87 9.36 8.39
CA PRO A 391 -1.58 9.96 8.08
C PRO A 391 -0.65 9.91 9.28
N ILE A 392 0.63 9.62 9.01
CA ILE A 392 1.71 9.63 9.98
C ILE A 392 2.52 10.91 9.78
N LEU A 393 2.65 11.70 10.86
CA LEU A 393 3.42 12.94 10.86
C LEU A 393 4.58 12.86 11.83
N GLN A 394 5.72 13.39 11.41
CA GLN A 394 6.90 13.57 12.24
C GLN A 394 7.52 14.94 11.95
N ASP A 395 7.84 15.71 12.98
CA ASP A 395 8.46 17.05 12.87
C ASP A 395 7.70 17.99 11.90
N GLY A 396 6.36 17.92 11.89
CA GLY A 396 5.51 18.76 11.03
C GLY A 396 5.46 18.35 9.56
N LYS A 397 6.01 17.18 9.19
CA LYS A 397 6.00 16.63 7.84
C LYS A 397 5.08 15.42 7.76
N LEU A 398 4.39 15.25 6.64
CA LEU A 398 3.70 14.00 6.32
C LEU A 398 4.74 12.98 5.84
N ILE A 399 4.93 11.90 6.60
CA ILE A 399 5.96 10.87 6.34
C ILE A 399 5.39 9.57 5.82
N GLY A 400 4.11 9.29 6.07
CA GLY A 400 3.50 8.04 5.70
C GLY A 400 2.03 7.93 6.05
N ALA A 401 1.52 6.72 5.94
CA ALA A 401 0.16 6.35 6.34
C ALA A 401 0.15 4.98 7.03
N VAL A 402 -0.73 4.81 8.00
CA VAL A 402 -0.99 3.51 8.65
C VAL A 402 -1.55 2.53 7.61
N THR A 403 -1.07 1.28 7.63
CA THR A 403 -1.51 0.26 6.68
C THR A 403 -2.03 -1.01 7.33
N HIS A 404 -1.24 -1.62 8.19
CA HIS A 404 -1.55 -2.93 8.77
C HIS A 404 -1.33 -2.94 10.28
N VAL A 405 -2.14 -3.75 10.97
CA VAL A 405 -1.95 -4.08 12.39
C VAL A 405 -1.15 -5.38 12.54
N LEU A 406 -0.37 -5.49 13.60
CA LEU A 406 0.19 -6.79 14.01
C LEU A 406 -0.90 -7.58 14.75
N VAL A 407 -1.40 -8.65 14.13
CA VAL A 407 -2.51 -9.46 14.68
C VAL A 407 -2.21 -9.99 16.10
N ASN A 408 -0.94 -10.34 16.37
CA ASN A 408 -0.53 -10.85 17.68
C ASN A 408 -0.24 -9.75 18.72
N ASP A 409 -0.21 -8.48 18.30
CA ASP A 409 0.00 -7.33 19.18
C ASP A 409 -0.62 -6.08 18.55
N PRO A 410 -1.91 -5.81 18.79
CA PRO A 410 -2.62 -4.68 18.16
C PRO A 410 -2.03 -3.31 18.51
N THR A 411 -1.24 -3.20 19.56
CA THR A 411 -0.55 -1.95 19.89
C THR A 411 0.53 -1.59 18.88
N LYS A 412 0.90 -2.52 17.99
CA LYS A 412 1.91 -2.34 16.94
C LYS A 412 1.29 -2.36 15.56
N GLY A 413 1.86 -1.57 14.67
CA GLY A 413 1.42 -1.44 13.30
C GLY A 413 2.55 -1.23 12.31
N TYR A 414 2.15 -1.26 11.05
CA TYR A 414 2.97 -0.90 9.91
C TYR A 414 2.40 0.31 9.21
N GLY A 415 3.27 1.04 8.53
CA GLY A 415 2.93 2.12 7.64
C GLY A 415 3.72 2.07 6.34
N ILE A 416 3.16 2.73 5.33
CA ILE A 416 3.81 2.99 4.05
C ILE A 416 4.45 4.37 4.08
N PHE A 417 5.60 4.53 3.42
CA PHE A 417 6.17 5.86 3.20
C PHE A 417 5.29 6.68 2.26
N VAL A 418 5.07 7.96 2.58
CA VAL A 418 4.24 8.84 1.73
C VAL A 418 4.83 9.03 0.35
N GLU A 419 6.16 8.97 0.20
CA GLU A 419 6.81 9.06 -1.10
C GLU A 419 6.39 7.92 -2.04
N GLU A 420 6.20 6.70 -1.51
CA GLU A 420 5.68 5.57 -2.30
C GLU A 420 4.24 5.85 -2.79
N MET A 421 3.41 6.41 -1.92
CA MET A 421 2.03 6.78 -2.29
C MET A 421 2.01 7.92 -3.31
N THR A 422 2.96 8.85 -3.28
CA THR A 422 2.98 10.02 -4.16
C THR A 422 3.76 9.83 -5.44
N ALA A 423 4.60 8.79 -5.54
CA ALA A 423 5.36 8.42 -6.74
C ALA A 423 4.45 7.90 -7.87
N ASN A 424 3.30 7.31 -7.53
CA ASN A 424 2.28 6.96 -8.52
C ASN A 424 1.70 8.25 -9.12
N LYS A 425 2.20 8.63 -10.29
CA LYS A 425 1.60 9.70 -11.08
C LYS A 425 0.17 9.27 -11.41
N ILE A 426 -0.80 9.97 -10.85
CA ILE A 426 -2.19 9.91 -11.25
C ILE A 426 -2.22 10.15 -12.76
N GLY A 427 -2.49 9.13 -13.55
CA GLY A 427 -2.68 9.31 -14.98
C GLY A 427 -2.00 8.38 -15.96
N GLN A 428 -1.39 7.27 -15.56
CA GLN A 428 -1.16 6.20 -16.51
C GLN A 428 -2.43 5.32 -16.58
N LYS A 429 -3.33 5.65 -17.51
CA LYS A 429 -4.33 4.70 -17.99
C LYS A 429 -3.55 3.54 -18.62
N THR A 430 -3.53 2.39 -17.94
CA THR A 430 -3.16 1.11 -18.54
C THR A 430 -4.27 0.60 -19.43
#